data_36087fa92eadc24b8faf5bcb62d79b6b
#
_entry.id   36087fa92eadc24b8faf5bcb62d79b6b
#
_cell.length_a   1.000
_cell.length_b   1.000
_cell.length_c   1.000
_cell.angle_alpha   90.00
_cell.angle_beta   90.00
_cell.angle_gamma   90.00
#
_symmetry.space_group_name_H-M   'P 1'
#
loop_
_entity.id
_entity.type
_entity.pdbx_description
1 polymer ?
#
loop_
_entity_poly.entity_id
_entity_poly.type
_entity_poly.pdbx_seq_one_letter_code
_entity_poly.pdbx_strand_id
1 'polypeptide(L)'
;ANGGAGKVIQRSKIIVEQDSMLKAMMIACRHANGKDWWLVKQMYEYSPGNLKSKNKIATFLVTKDSVYPPVITYFQDFLFSDYDQAGQAIFNQDGTKYAATCRGTNKVFLADFDRCTGIFSNPKTYNVPNYSCHNPNDSSWVDSFTHGLEFSPSTQFLYISKSYNILQLDITDNDSATAWYHVAGLDTAWNYFPKYSRLSIGYDNKVYLGYVGAIRNTMSHI
;
A
#
# COMPACT_ATOMS: atom_id res chain seq x y z
N ALA A 1 -27.85 -10.86 -22.22
CA ALA A 1 -27.17 -10.42 -20.98
C ALA A 1 -26.97 -11.64 -20.07
N ASN A 2 -25.75 -11.96 -19.65
CA ASN A 2 -25.40 -13.13 -18.83
C ASN A 2 -25.80 -12.98 -17.34
N GLY A 3 -26.97 -12.44 -17.05
CA GLY A 3 -27.47 -12.32 -15.67
C GLY A 3 -26.51 -11.66 -14.67
N GLY A 4 -25.63 -10.76 -15.12
CA GLY A 4 -24.59 -10.14 -14.28
C GLY A 4 -23.29 -10.95 -14.14
N ALA A 5 -23.26 -12.21 -14.60
CA ALA A 5 -22.03 -12.97 -14.65
C ALA A 5 -21.13 -12.48 -15.81
N GLY A 6 -19.94 -12.06 -15.51
CA GLY A 6 -18.96 -11.66 -16.52
C GLY A 6 -18.60 -12.85 -17.44
N LYS A 7 -18.10 -12.56 -18.64
CA LYS A 7 -17.56 -13.56 -19.57
C LYS A 7 -16.08 -13.28 -19.80
N VAL A 8 -15.24 -14.28 -19.65
CA VAL A 8 -13.85 -14.21 -20.06
C VAL A 8 -13.79 -14.28 -21.59
N ILE A 9 -13.50 -13.15 -22.23
CA ILE A 9 -13.40 -13.04 -23.70
C ILE A 9 -11.99 -13.29 -24.22
N GLN A 10 -10.97 -13.11 -23.37
CA GLN A 10 -9.57 -13.37 -23.69
C GLN A 10 -8.81 -13.81 -22.44
N ARG A 11 -7.98 -14.84 -22.56
CA ARG A 11 -7.09 -15.32 -21.51
C ARG A 11 -5.63 -15.05 -21.85
N SER A 12 -4.80 -14.89 -20.84
CA SER A 12 -3.33 -14.78 -20.97
C SER A 12 -2.84 -13.69 -21.91
N LYS A 13 -3.58 -12.57 -21.99
CA LYS A 13 -3.13 -11.40 -22.74
C LYS A 13 -1.97 -10.74 -21.99
N ILE A 14 -0.82 -10.60 -22.64
CA ILE A 14 0.30 -9.81 -22.13
C ILE A 14 -0.09 -8.33 -22.29
N ILE A 15 -0.13 -7.61 -21.18
CA ILE A 15 -0.46 -6.18 -21.13
C ILE A 15 0.78 -5.30 -20.93
N VAL A 16 1.90 -5.89 -20.53
CA VAL A 16 3.22 -5.26 -20.41
C VAL A 16 4.27 -6.26 -20.87
N GLU A 17 5.07 -5.86 -21.85
CA GLU A 17 6.20 -6.65 -22.33
C GLU A 17 7.49 -6.21 -21.63
N GLN A 18 8.44 -7.15 -21.44
CA GLN A 18 9.82 -6.93 -20.96
C GLN A 18 9.94 -6.39 -19.53
N ASP A 19 8.85 -6.30 -18.76
CA ASP A 19 8.85 -5.82 -17.38
C ASP A 19 8.17 -6.82 -16.45
N SER A 20 8.57 -6.78 -15.19
CA SER A 20 7.94 -7.61 -14.16
C SER A 20 7.18 -6.74 -13.17
N MET A 21 6.01 -7.23 -12.75
CA MET A 21 5.19 -6.58 -11.75
C MET A 21 5.44 -7.19 -10.38
N LEU A 22 5.46 -6.37 -9.34
CA LEU A 22 5.50 -6.86 -7.96
C LEU A 22 4.27 -7.74 -7.68
N LYS A 23 4.42 -8.80 -6.88
CA LYS A 23 3.33 -9.76 -6.60
C LYS A 23 2.15 -9.13 -5.87
N ALA A 24 2.43 -8.18 -4.96
CA ALA A 24 1.43 -7.49 -4.16
C ALA A 24 1.12 -6.08 -4.69
N MET A 25 0.33 -5.30 -3.95
CA MET A 25 0.11 -3.87 -4.12
C MET A 25 -0.61 -3.47 -5.43
N MET A 26 -1.46 -4.34 -5.97
CA MET A 26 -2.37 -3.96 -7.04
C MET A 26 -3.62 -3.31 -6.44
N ILE A 27 -3.96 -2.14 -6.92
CA ILE A 27 -5.12 -1.37 -6.45
C ILE A 27 -5.85 -0.71 -7.62
N ALA A 28 -7.13 -0.50 -7.47
CA ALA A 28 -7.94 0.21 -8.46
C ALA A 28 -8.51 1.51 -7.89
N CYS A 29 -8.61 2.51 -8.75
CA CYS A 29 -9.25 3.79 -8.47
C CYS A 29 -10.25 4.12 -9.56
N ARG A 30 -11.38 4.71 -9.20
CA ARG A 30 -12.39 5.12 -10.18
C ARG A 30 -11.90 6.31 -11.01
N HIS A 31 -11.97 6.20 -12.33
CA HIS A 31 -11.69 7.33 -13.23
C HIS A 31 -12.64 8.50 -12.96
N ALA A 32 -12.20 9.74 -13.21
CA ALA A 32 -13.00 10.95 -12.96
C ALA A 32 -14.33 10.99 -13.73
N ASN A 33 -14.44 10.26 -14.86
CA ASN A 33 -15.71 10.15 -15.61
C ASN A 33 -16.78 9.29 -14.92
N GLY A 34 -16.46 8.68 -13.77
CA GLY A 34 -17.37 7.88 -12.97
C GLY A 34 -17.78 6.52 -13.56
N LYS A 35 -17.23 6.13 -14.70
CA LYS A 35 -17.57 4.88 -15.43
C LYS A 35 -16.40 3.91 -15.50
N ASP A 36 -15.22 4.41 -15.85
CA ASP A 36 -14.01 3.64 -16.08
C ASP A 36 -13.16 3.54 -14.80
N TRP A 37 -12.10 2.76 -14.85
CA TRP A 37 -11.24 2.50 -13.72
C TRP A 37 -9.77 2.63 -14.09
N TRP A 38 -9.00 3.14 -13.16
CA TRP A 38 -7.56 3.04 -13.16
C TRP A 38 -7.13 1.82 -12.37
N LEU A 39 -6.32 0.95 -12.96
CA LEU A 39 -5.63 -0.13 -12.28
C LEU A 39 -4.17 0.26 -12.12
N VAL A 40 -3.70 0.33 -10.88
CA VAL A 40 -2.36 0.78 -10.54
C VAL A 40 -1.52 -0.39 -10.06
N LYS A 41 -0.30 -0.47 -10.58
CA LYS A 41 0.62 -1.56 -10.28
C LYS A 41 2.07 -1.07 -10.23
N GLN A 42 2.78 -1.40 -9.14
CA GLN A 42 4.22 -1.19 -9.05
C GLN A 42 4.93 -2.20 -9.94
N MET A 43 6.01 -1.74 -10.57
CA MET A 43 6.82 -2.53 -11.49
C MET A 43 8.28 -2.53 -11.07
N TYR A 44 8.99 -3.59 -11.41
CA TYR A 44 10.44 -3.65 -11.31
C TYR A 44 11.04 -4.10 -12.65
N GLU A 45 12.21 -3.62 -12.94
CA GLU A 45 12.96 -4.07 -14.11
C GLU A 45 13.67 -5.37 -13.77
N TYR A 46 13.36 -6.41 -14.54
CA TYR A 46 14.11 -7.65 -14.47
C TYR A 46 15.45 -7.47 -15.17
N SER A 47 16.54 -7.52 -14.42
CA SER A 47 17.89 -7.59 -14.96
C SER A 47 18.52 -8.90 -14.49
N PRO A 48 18.92 -9.82 -15.40
CA PRO A 48 19.58 -11.06 -15.00
C PRO A 48 20.83 -10.74 -14.14
N GLY A 49 20.84 -11.20 -12.90
CA GLY A 49 21.94 -11.01 -11.94
C GLY A 49 21.94 -9.70 -11.17
N ASN A 50 20.99 -8.79 -11.38
CA ASN A 50 20.88 -7.55 -10.62
C ASN A 50 19.41 -7.09 -10.62
N LEU A 51 18.64 -7.54 -9.64
CA LEU A 51 17.26 -7.08 -9.42
C LEU A 51 17.30 -5.61 -8.96
N LYS A 52 17.58 -4.70 -9.89
CA LYS A 52 17.39 -3.28 -9.63
C LYS A 52 15.93 -2.98 -9.82
N SER A 53 15.19 -2.79 -8.72
CA SER A 53 13.86 -2.22 -8.76
C SER A 53 13.96 -0.83 -9.40
N LYS A 54 13.36 -0.64 -10.56
CA LYS A 54 13.14 0.71 -11.08
C LYS A 54 11.94 1.30 -10.36
N ASN A 55 12.08 2.54 -9.98
CA ASN A 55 11.05 3.35 -9.33
C ASN A 55 9.95 3.70 -10.32
N LYS A 56 9.14 2.75 -10.73
CA LYS A 56 8.07 3.01 -11.68
C LYS A 56 6.75 2.37 -11.27
N ILE A 57 5.68 3.07 -11.58
CA ILE A 57 4.30 2.61 -11.40
C ILE A 57 3.63 2.62 -12.76
N ALA A 58 2.97 1.51 -13.09
CA ALA A 58 2.10 1.40 -14.26
C ALA A 58 0.66 1.71 -13.87
N THR A 59 0.01 2.56 -14.63
CA THR A 59 -1.40 2.92 -14.48
C THR A 59 -2.15 2.54 -15.75
N PHE A 60 -3.06 1.58 -15.66
CA PHE A 60 -3.85 1.07 -16.81
C PHE A 60 -5.24 1.65 -16.77
N LEU A 61 -5.68 2.24 -17.87
CA LEU A 61 -7.09 2.59 -18.04
C LEU A 61 -7.89 1.35 -18.42
N VAL A 62 -8.85 1.00 -17.58
CA VAL A 62 -9.78 -0.12 -17.79
C VAL A 62 -11.17 0.44 -18.05
N THR A 63 -11.67 0.22 -19.25
CA THR A 63 -13.03 0.59 -19.67
C THR A 63 -13.90 -0.65 -19.80
N LYS A 64 -15.17 -0.47 -20.12
CA LYS A 64 -16.06 -1.61 -20.38
C LYS A 64 -15.63 -2.45 -21.58
N ASP A 65 -14.85 -1.88 -22.50
CA ASP A 65 -14.51 -2.50 -23.78
C ASP A 65 -13.05 -2.97 -23.87
N SER A 66 -12.14 -2.36 -23.08
CA SER A 66 -10.70 -2.63 -23.21
C SER A 66 -9.89 -2.28 -21.97
N VAL A 67 -8.69 -2.86 -21.91
CA VAL A 67 -7.58 -2.41 -21.06
C VAL A 67 -6.57 -1.74 -21.99
N TYR A 68 -6.32 -0.46 -21.78
CA TYR A 68 -5.40 0.32 -22.60
C TYR A 68 -3.94 0.11 -22.15
N PRO A 69 -2.96 0.40 -23.02
CA PRO A 69 -1.56 0.41 -22.64
C PRO A 69 -1.32 1.31 -21.42
N PRO A 70 -0.38 0.94 -20.53
CA PRO A 70 -0.18 1.69 -19.29
C PRO A 70 0.51 3.03 -19.52
N VAL A 71 0.11 4.01 -18.71
CA VAL A 71 0.93 5.18 -18.42
C VAL A 71 1.99 4.74 -17.41
N ILE A 72 3.27 4.96 -17.70
CA ILE A 72 4.39 4.63 -16.81
C ILE A 72 4.91 5.92 -16.17
N THR A 73 4.83 6.00 -14.84
CA THR A 73 5.40 7.10 -14.08
C THR A 73 6.69 6.63 -13.39
N TYR A 74 7.78 7.38 -13.57
CA TYR A 74 9.09 7.14 -12.94
C TYR A 74 9.29 8.10 -11.78
N PHE A 75 9.90 7.58 -10.69
CA PHE A 75 10.25 8.37 -9.51
C PHE A 75 11.74 8.26 -9.22
N GLN A 76 12.41 9.38 -8.92
CA GLN A 76 13.87 9.39 -8.77
C GLN A 76 14.34 8.88 -7.41
N ASP A 77 13.61 9.20 -6.34
CA ASP A 77 14.07 9.04 -4.96
C ASP A 77 13.37 7.91 -4.18
N PHE A 78 12.55 7.13 -4.86
CA PHE A 78 11.79 6.07 -4.24
C PHE A 78 12.10 4.71 -4.87
N LEU A 79 12.62 3.78 -4.05
CA LEU A 79 12.93 2.41 -4.47
C LEU A 79 11.94 1.44 -3.84
N PHE A 80 11.15 0.76 -4.68
CA PHE A 80 10.57 -0.51 -4.29
C PHE A 80 11.69 -1.55 -4.28
N SER A 81 11.87 -2.27 -3.18
CA SER A 81 12.86 -3.35 -3.12
C SER A 81 12.22 -4.68 -3.52
N ASP A 82 13.05 -5.66 -3.88
CA ASP A 82 12.59 -7.03 -4.17
C ASP A 82 11.91 -7.69 -2.95
N TYR A 83 12.17 -7.19 -1.76
CA TYR A 83 11.51 -7.60 -0.51
C TYR A 83 10.13 -6.96 -0.32
N ASP A 84 9.74 -5.98 -1.16
CA ASP A 84 8.45 -5.28 -1.05
C ASP A 84 7.26 -6.08 -1.63
N GLN A 85 7.43 -7.38 -1.80
CA GLN A 85 6.40 -8.26 -2.39
C GLN A 85 5.14 -8.43 -1.50
N ALA A 86 5.15 -7.94 -0.25
CA ALA A 86 4.08 -8.14 0.72
C ALA A 86 3.50 -6.84 1.31
N GLY A 87 3.73 -5.69 0.69
CA GLY A 87 3.16 -4.41 1.13
C GLY A 87 1.68 -4.24 0.77
N GLN A 88 1.13 -3.11 1.17
CA GLN A 88 -0.20 -2.65 0.79
C GLN A 88 -0.09 -1.33 0.03
N ALA A 89 -0.94 -1.17 -0.99
CA ALA A 89 -1.16 0.09 -1.68
C ALA A 89 -2.63 0.46 -1.57
N ILE A 90 -2.92 1.74 -1.42
CA ILE A 90 -4.27 2.27 -1.25
C ILE A 90 -4.43 3.61 -1.95
N PHE A 91 -5.67 3.95 -2.26
CA PHE A 91 -6.13 5.32 -2.53
C PHE A 91 -6.94 5.83 -1.35
N ASN A 92 -6.93 7.14 -1.13
CA ASN A 92 -7.91 7.78 -0.25
C ASN A 92 -9.32 7.69 -0.87
N GLN A 93 -10.35 8.06 -0.12
CA GLN A 93 -11.74 7.87 -0.52
C GLN A 93 -12.12 8.55 -1.84
N ASP A 94 -11.58 9.72 -2.12
CA ASP A 94 -11.84 10.46 -3.36
C ASP A 94 -10.90 10.06 -4.51
N GLY A 95 -9.91 9.23 -4.25
CA GLY A 95 -8.96 8.71 -5.24
C GLY A 95 -7.92 9.72 -5.71
N THR A 96 -7.73 10.83 -5.00
CA THR A 96 -6.77 11.90 -5.38
C THR A 96 -5.38 11.72 -4.78
N LYS A 97 -5.26 10.86 -3.75
CA LYS A 97 -3.98 10.50 -3.13
C LYS A 97 -3.77 9.00 -3.12
N TYR A 98 -2.54 8.62 -3.36
CA TYR A 98 -2.09 7.24 -3.37
C TYR A 98 -0.98 7.05 -2.34
N ALA A 99 -1.04 5.96 -1.60
CA ALA A 99 0.03 5.56 -0.69
C ALA A 99 0.39 4.09 -0.87
N ALA A 100 1.67 3.76 -0.63
CA ALA A 100 2.15 2.40 -0.66
C ALA A 100 3.23 2.17 0.42
N THR A 101 3.21 0.99 1.05
CA THR A 101 4.29 0.56 1.95
C THR A 101 5.43 -0.06 1.16
N CYS A 102 6.64 0.18 1.64
CA CYS A 102 7.85 -0.45 1.13
C CYS A 102 8.46 -1.30 2.24
N ARG A 103 8.03 -2.54 2.33
CA ARG A 103 8.39 -3.45 3.41
C ARG A 103 9.91 -3.54 3.61
N GLY A 104 10.64 -3.78 2.55
CA GLY A 104 12.09 -3.99 2.62
C GLY A 104 12.91 -2.75 2.95
N THR A 105 12.38 -1.56 2.70
CA THR A 105 13.05 -0.28 2.99
C THR A 105 12.49 0.42 4.22
N ASN A 106 11.42 -0.12 4.83
CA ASN A 106 10.71 0.49 5.95
C ASN A 106 10.28 1.94 5.66
N LYS A 107 9.73 2.14 4.47
CA LYS A 107 9.29 3.44 3.97
C LYS A 107 7.82 3.41 3.57
N VAL A 108 7.20 4.58 3.60
CA VAL A 108 5.89 4.84 3.01
C VAL A 108 6.07 5.81 1.86
N PHE A 109 5.52 5.45 0.72
CA PHE A 109 5.40 6.32 -0.44
C PHE A 109 4.03 6.97 -0.45
N LEU A 110 3.98 8.27 -0.76
CA LEU A 110 2.77 9.07 -0.92
C LEU A 110 2.90 9.89 -2.19
N ALA A 111 1.83 9.99 -2.98
CA ALA A 111 1.77 10.85 -4.16
C ALA A 111 0.34 11.34 -4.41
N ASP A 112 0.21 12.47 -5.09
CA ASP A 112 -1.05 12.90 -5.65
C ASP A 112 -1.36 12.11 -6.92
N PHE A 113 -2.65 11.90 -7.21
CA PHE A 113 -3.10 11.16 -8.36
C PHE A 113 -4.20 11.91 -9.11
N ASP A 114 -3.97 12.16 -10.38
CA ASP A 114 -4.97 12.76 -11.25
C ASP A 114 -5.87 11.68 -11.86
N ARG A 115 -7.10 11.62 -11.43
CA ARG A 115 -8.10 10.65 -11.89
C ARG A 115 -8.57 10.87 -13.32
N CYS A 116 -8.27 12.03 -13.93
CA CYS A 116 -8.57 12.26 -15.36
C CYS A 116 -7.51 11.65 -16.26
N THR A 117 -6.25 11.78 -15.89
CA THR A 117 -5.10 11.42 -16.74
C THR A 117 -4.39 10.15 -16.31
N GLY A 118 -4.58 9.69 -15.06
CA GLY A 118 -3.88 8.54 -14.47
C GLY A 118 -2.41 8.85 -14.11
N ILE A 119 -2.05 10.14 -13.97
CA ILE A 119 -0.69 10.59 -13.72
C ILE A 119 -0.48 10.86 -12.22
N PHE A 120 0.66 10.42 -11.71
CA PHE A 120 1.12 10.73 -10.36
C PHE A 120 1.95 12.01 -10.35
N SER A 121 1.81 12.80 -9.27
CA SER A 121 2.58 14.01 -9.01
C SER A 121 2.93 14.15 -7.52
N ASN A 122 3.79 15.12 -7.20
CA ASN A 122 4.18 15.46 -5.81
C ASN A 122 4.60 14.24 -4.96
N PRO A 123 5.52 13.38 -5.43
CA PRO A 123 5.94 12.22 -4.66
C PRO A 123 6.64 12.62 -3.38
N LYS A 124 6.27 11.98 -2.27
CA LYS A 124 6.93 12.10 -0.97
C LYS A 124 7.26 10.71 -0.45
N THR A 125 8.35 10.61 0.30
CA THR A 125 8.76 9.37 0.97
C THR A 125 9.01 9.65 2.44
N TYR A 126 8.41 8.85 3.30
CA TYR A 126 8.56 8.94 4.74
C TYR A 126 9.27 7.70 5.27
N ASN A 127 10.31 7.89 6.09
CA ASN A 127 10.90 6.80 6.86
C ASN A 127 9.99 6.48 8.04
N VAL A 128 9.57 5.24 8.16
CA VAL A 128 8.71 4.81 9.26
C VAL A 128 9.56 4.66 10.53
N PRO A 129 9.25 5.36 11.63
CA PRO A 129 10.02 5.28 12.86
C PRO A 129 10.13 3.86 13.40
N ASN A 130 11.27 3.55 13.99
CA ASN A 130 11.48 2.30 14.73
C ASN A 130 11.03 2.50 16.16
N TYR A 131 9.93 1.87 16.55
CA TYR A 131 9.56 1.70 17.93
C TYR A 131 10.06 0.32 18.37
N SER A 132 10.96 0.28 19.35
CA SER A 132 11.49 -0.99 19.87
C SER A 132 10.37 -1.74 20.60
N CYS A 133 9.91 -2.83 20.00
CA CYS A 133 9.15 -3.83 20.74
C CYS A 133 10.17 -4.72 21.44
N HIS A 134 10.41 -4.47 22.70
CA HIS A 134 11.27 -5.34 23.49
C HIS A 134 10.47 -6.60 23.84
N ASN A 135 10.92 -7.74 23.33
CA ASN A 135 10.57 -9.01 23.94
C ASN A 135 11.57 -9.23 25.07
N PRO A 136 11.15 -9.17 26.34
CA PRO A 136 12.07 -9.35 27.46
C PRO A 136 12.70 -10.75 27.52
N ASN A 137 12.16 -11.72 26.77
CA ASN A 137 12.62 -13.10 26.74
C ASN A 137 13.42 -13.48 25.49
N ASP A 138 13.57 -12.58 24.54
CA ASP A 138 14.27 -12.87 23.30
C ASP A 138 14.98 -11.59 22.80
N SER A 139 16.31 -11.66 22.74
CA SER A 139 17.14 -10.60 22.15
C SER A 139 17.13 -10.61 20.62
N SER A 140 16.35 -11.50 19.99
CA SER A 140 16.18 -11.51 18.54
C SER A 140 15.41 -10.25 18.10
N TRP A 141 15.89 -9.64 17.02
CA TRP A 141 15.26 -8.48 16.41
C TRP A 141 13.88 -8.84 15.93
N VAL A 142 12.88 -8.29 16.58
CA VAL A 142 11.50 -8.45 16.15
C VAL A 142 11.35 -7.77 14.80
N ASP A 143 10.87 -8.53 13.81
CA ASP A 143 10.60 -8.11 12.44
C ASP A 143 9.86 -6.75 12.42
N SER A 144 10.56 -5.69 12.02
CA SER A 144 10.09 -4.30 12.07
C SER A 144 9.50 -3.83 10.75
N PHE A 145 9.04 -4.74 9.91
CA PHE A 145 8.51 -4.42 8.59
C PHE A 145 7.13 -3.76 8.64
N THR A 146 6.93 -2.82 7.73
CA THR A 146 5.61 -2.22 7.47
C THR A 146 4.75 -3.17 6.64
N HIS A 147 3.47 -3.31 7.00
CA HIS A 147 2.56 -4.24 6.33
C HIS A 147 1.32 -3.58 5.75
N GLY A 148 0.57 -2.84 6.56
CA GLY A 148 -0.70 -2.26 6.18
C GLY A 148 -0.69 -0.74 6.15
N LEU A 149 -1.56 -0.19 5.33
CA LEU A 149 -1.84 1.24 5.22
C LEU A 149 -3.33 1.48 5.17
N GLU A 150 -3.79 2.60 5.76
CA GLU A 150 -5.12 3.13 5.50
C GLU A 150 -5.16 4.64 5.73
N PHE A 151 -5.86 5.37 4.87
CA PHE A 151 -6.13 6.79 5.09
C PHE A 151 -7.23 6.99 6.13
N SER A 152 -7.12 8.06 6.92
CA SER A 152 -8.27 8.54 7.67
C SER A 152 -9.38 9.03 6.71
N PRO A 153 -10.65 9.07 7.14
CA PRO A 153 -11.74 9.61 6.32
C PRO A 153 -11.49 11.04 5.85
N SER A 154 -10.80 11.85 6.67
CA SER A 154 -10.41 13.23 6.32
C SER A 154 -9.24 13.32 5.36
N THR A 155 -8.57 12.21 5.06
CA THR A 155 -7.31 12.17 4.28
C THR A 155 -6.14 12.90 4.95
N GLN A 156 -6.31 13.51 6.12
CA GLN A 156 -5.25 14.19 6.83
C GLN A 156 -4.21 13.22 7.39
N PHE A 157 -4.67 12.06 7.85
CA PHE A 157 -3.82 11.06 8.49
C PHE A 157 -3.70 9.80 7.64
N LEU A 158 -2.52 9.20 7.70
CA LEU A 158 -2.26 7.87 7.18
C LEU A 158 -1.89 6.95 8.35
N TYR A 159 -2.65 5.87 8.53
CA TYR A 159 -2.35 4.84 9.53
C TYR A 159 -1.47 3.77 8.93
N ILE A 160 -0.45 3.34 9.65
CA ILE A 160 0.52 2.35 9.22
C ILE A 160 0.62 1.24 10.27
N SER A 161 0.43 0.00 9.85
CA SER A 161 0.74 -1.15 10.69
C SER A 161 2.22 -1.54 10.50
N LYS A 162 2.93 -1.62 11.60
CA LYS A 162 4.33 -2.01 11.66
C LYS A 162 4.53 -3.09 12.71
N SER A 163 4.55 -4.36 12.26
CA SER A 163 4.66 -5.54 13.12
C SER A 163 3.72 -5.49 14.34
N TYR A 164 4.16 -4.90 15.44
CA TYR A 164 3.43 -4.83 16.72
C TYR A 164 2.90 -3.44 17.04
N ASN A 165 3.09 -2.47 16.15
CA ASN A 165 2.71 -1.07 16.36
C ASN A 165 1.75 -0.59 15.29
N ILE A 166 0.84 0.29 15.67
CA ILE A 166 0.07 1.14 14.77
C ILE A 166 0.59 2.56 14.92
N LEU A 167 1.00 3.12 13.82
CA LEU A 167 1.51 4.48 13.73
C LEU A 167 0.53 5.33 12.91
N GLN A 168 0.50 6.61 13.22
CA GLN A 168 -0.23 7.62 12.46
C GLN A 168 0.78 8.63 11.92
N LEU A 169 0.68 8.94 10.65
CA LEU A 169 1.41 10.00 9.97
C LEU A 169 0.44 11.13 9.63
N ASP A 170 0.70 12.35 10.10
CA ASP A 170 0.03 13.55 9.59
C ASP A 170 0.68 13.94 8.27
N ILE A 171 -0.03 13.75 7.15
CA ILE A 171 0.49 14.03 5.81
C ILE A 171 0.44 15.52 5.46
N THR A 172 -0.16 16.34 6.29
CA THR A 172 -0.21 17.81 6.15
C THR A 172 0.94 18.50 6.88
N ASP A 173 1.56 17.81 7.85
CA ASP A 173 2.75 18.31 8.53
C ASP A 173 3.97 18.20 7.61
N ASN A 174 4.68 19.32 7.43
CA ASN A 174 5.90 19.34 6.62
C ASN A 174 7.16 18.95 7.40
N ASP A 175 7.07 18.85 8.71
CA ASP A 175 8.17 18.37 9.56
C ASP A 175 8.05 16.87 9.81
N SER A 176 8.92 16.11 9.16
CA SER A 176 8.94 14.65 9.32
C SER A 176 9.24 14.18 10.75
N ALA A 177 9.75 15.04 11.62
CA ALA A 177 10.03 14.69 13.02
C ALA A 177 8.78 14.75 13.88
N THR A 178 7.85 15.67 13.59
CA THR A 178 6.62 15.90 14.35
C THR A 178 5.39 15.23 13.74
N ALA A 179 5.46 14.83 12.48
CA ALA A 179 4.34 14.22 11.75
C ALA A 179 3.92 12.83 12.26
N TRP A 180 4.74 12.15 13.07
CA TRP A 180 4.50 10.78 13.50
C TRP A 180 3.96 10.68 14.93
N TYR A 181 2.91 9.85 15.07
CA TYR A 181 2.30 9.53 16.37
C TYR A 181 2.22 8.02 16.54
N HIS A 182 2.56 7.53 17.74
CA HIS A 182 2.33 6.15 18.14
C HIS A 182 0.89 6.01 18.67
N VAL A 183 0.07 5.24 17.95
CA VAL A 183 -1.36 5.09 18.28
C VAL A 183 -1.59 3.91 19.20
N ALA A 184 -1.01 2.76 18.87
CA ALA A 184 -1.17 1.54 19.64
C ALA A 184 0.02 0.60 19.47
N GLY A 185 0.31 -0.18 20.52
CA GLY A 185 1.28 -1.26 20.51
C GLY A 185 0.68 -2.54 21.08
N LEU A 186 1.12 -3.70 20.60
CA LEU A 186 0.77 -4.97 21.22
C LEU A 186 1.66 -5.18 22.45
N ASP A 187 1.03 -5.64 23.54
CA ASP A 187 1.76 -6.18 24.67
C ASP A 187 2.42 -7.50 24.27
N THR A 188 3.74 -7.53 24.28
CA THR A 188 4.57 -8.67 23.87
C THR A 188 4.70 -9.75 24.95
N ALA A 189 4.00 -9.61 26.08
CA ALA A 189 4.03 -10.59 27.19
C ALA A 189 3.44 -11.96 26.82
N TRP A 190 2.82 -12.11 25.67
CA TRP A 190 2.23 -13.36 25.18
C TRP A 190 3.15 -14.04 24.19
N ASN A 191 3.56 -15.28 24.46
CA ASN A 191 4.44 -16.10 23.61
C ASN A 191 3.89 -16.47 22.21
N TYR A 192 2.75 -15.94 21.80
CA TYR A 192 2.16 -16.08 20.49
C TYR A 192 1.96 -14.70 19.89
N PHE A 193 2.79 -14.35 18.91
CA PHE A 193 2.90 -13.03 18.34
C PHE A 193 1.91 -12.83 17.18
N PRO A 194 0.69 -12.30 17.42
CA PRO A 194 -0.11 -11.80 16.33
C PRO A 194 0.60 -10.55 15.78
N LYS A 195 1.00 -10.60 14.51
CA LYS A 195 1.52 -9.41 13.83
C LYS A 195 0.35 -8.64 13.22
N TYR A 196 0.35 -7.34 13.40
CA TYR A 196 -0.55 -6.47 12.65
C TYR A 196 -0.30 -6.65 11.16
N SER A 197 -1.38 -6.72 10.37
CA SER A 197 -1.32 -6.96 8.95
C SER A 197 -1.94 -5.78 8.19
N ARG A 198 -2.94 -6.04 7.37
CA ARG A 198 -3.59 -5.03 6.56
C ARG A 198 -4.51 -4.16 7.40
N LEU A 199 -4.60 -2.90 6.99
CA LEU A 199 -5.61 -1.97 7.46
C LEU A 199 -6.69 -1.79 6.38
N SER A 200 -7.91 -1.47 6.79
CA SER A 200 -9.02 -1.18 5.88
C SER A 200 -10.04 -0.30 6.56
N ILE A 201 -10.54 0.69 5.85
CA ILE A 201 -11.66 1.51 6.32
C ILE A 201 -12.99 0.77 6.14
N GLY A 202 -13.83 0.80 7.17
CA GLY A 202 -15.19 0.26 7.14
C GLY A 202 -16.22 1.28 6.67
N TYR A 203 -17.44 0.82 6.42
CA TYR A 203 -18.58 1.69 6.06
C TYR A 203 -18.96 2.68 7.16
N ASP A 204 -18.57 2.41 8.40
CA ASP A 204 -18.76 3.28 9.57
C ASP A 204 -17.63 4.28 9.76
N ASN A 205 -16.75 4.44 8.76
CA ASN A 205 -15.57 5.31 8.77
C ASN A 205 -14.52 4.97 9.85
N LYS A 206 -14.54 3.76 10.39
CA LYS A 206 -13.53 3.28 11.31
C LYS A 206 -12.46 2.50 10.56
N VAL A 207 -11.21 2.57 11.02
CA VAL A 207 -10.12 1.77 10.50
C VAL A 207 -10.09 0.43 11.22
N TYR A 208 -10.16 -0.64 10.46
CA TYR A 208 -10.13 -2.02 10.94
C TYR A 208 -8.76 -2.63 10.69
N LEU A 209 -8.34 -3.44 11.64
CA LEU A 209 -7.04 -4.05 11.67
C LEU A 209 -7.14 -5.56 11.46
N GLY A 210 -6.43 -6.06 10.43
CA GLY A 210 -6.24 -7.49 10.21
C GLY A 210 -5.10 -8.06 11.04
N TYR A 211 -5.24 -9.33 11.43
CA TYR A 211 -4.20 -10.07 12.15
C TYR A 211 -3.66 -11.21 11.29
N VAL A 212 -2.36 -11.47 11.39
CA VAL A 212 -1.75 -12.72 10.94
C VAL A 212 -1.56 -13.60 12.18
N GLY A 213 -2.38 -14.62 12.34
CA GLY A 213 -2.43 -15.50 13.51
C GLY A 213 -3.86 -15.82 13.93
N ALA A 214 -4.08 -16.46 15.06
CA ALA A 214 -5.41 -16.90 15.47
C ALA A 214 -6.47 -15.79 15.41
N ILE A 215 -7.57 -16.07 14.73
CA ILE A 215 -8.74 -15.21 14.67
C ILE A 215 -9.27 -15.05 16.11
N ARG A 216 -8.98 -13.95 16.76
CA ARG A 216 -9.77 -13.49 17.90
C ARG A 216 -10.76 -12.46 17.39
N ASN A 217 -12.02 -12.64 17.72
CA ASN A 217 -13.19 -11.82 17.30
C ASN A 217 -13.19 -10.38 17.85
N THR A 218 -12.05 -9.78 18.06
CA THR A 218 -11.96 -8.38 18.48
C THR A 218 -11.33 -7.57 17.38
N MET A 219 -12.14 -7.07 16.46
CA MET A 219 -11.72 -5.97 15.61
C MET A 219 -11.58 -4.73 16.49
N SER A 220 -10.34 -4.32 16.76
CA SER A 220 -10.09 -3.02 17.34
C SER A 220 -10.29 -1.96 16.28
N HIS A 221 -11.04 -0.91 16.61
CA HIS A 221 -11.21 0.28 15.77
C HIS A 221 -10.42 1.44 16.41
N ILE A 222 -9.84 2.25 15.58
CA ILE A 222 -9.13 3.49 15.93
C ILE A 222 -10.02 4.66 15.55
#